data_f79cd4ae8e6a8b506d2ded6d6a82b756
#
_entry.id   f79cd4ae8e6a8b506d2ded6d6a82b756
#
_cell.length_a   1.000
_cell.length_b   1.000
_cell.length_c   1.000
_cell.angle_alpha   90.00
_cell.angle_beta   90.00
_cell.angle_gamma   90.00
#
_symmetry.space_group_name_H-M   'P 1'
#
loop_
_entity.id
_entity.type
_entity.pdbx_description
1 polymer ?
#
loop_
_entity_poly.entity_id
_entity_poly.type
_entity_poly.pdbx_seq_one_letter_code
_entity_poly.pdbx_strand_id
1 'polypeptide(L)'
;MRSDDAPRVVLSLARGMLGRVDPDTAGLWPRASALLACRALEATVQRLWERRALDIRGCSMRVQLICLRTYLGDADLAARTGHAWSALSRACHHHPYELAPTAAELRGWLSVVEELIQKAA
;
A
#
# COMPACT_ATOMS: atom_id res chain seq x y z
N MET A 1 -12.34 16.66 5.33
CA MET A 1 -11.69 15.33 5.46
C MET A 1 -10.54 15.45 6.43
N ARG A 2 -10.53 14.58 7.43
CA ARG A 2 -9.41 14.53 8.37
C ARG A 2 -8.18 13.94 7.66
N SER A 3 -7.01 14.45 8.02
CA SER A 3 -5.74 13.92 7.53
C SER A 3 -5.63 12.40 7.76
N ASP A 4 -6.23 11.90 8.84
CA ASP A 4 -6.22 10.50 9.21
C ASP A 4 -7.04 9.61 8.27
N ASP A 5 -7.96 10.19 7.53
CA ASP A 5 -8.83 9.44 6.61
C ASP A 5 -8.25 9.32 5.20
N ALA A 6 -7.19 10.06 4.90
CA ALA A 6 -6.62 10.09 3.55
C ALA A 6 -6.17 8.71 3.04
N PRO A 7 -5.47 7.86 3.84
CA PRO A 7 -5.14 6.52 3.37
C PRO A 7 -6.36 5.67 3.07
N ARG A 8 -7.43 5.79 3.87
CA ARG A 8 -8.66 5.04 3.66
C ARG A 8 -9.36 5.46 2.37
N VAL A 9 -9.37 6.76 2.08
CA VAL A 9 -9.96 7.29 0.84
C VAL A 9 -9.19 6.77 -0.37
N VAL A 10 -7.86 6.84 -0.33
CA VAL A 10 -7.00 6.36 -1.41
C VAL A 10 -7.19 4.85 -1.62
N LEU A 11 -7.27 4.08 -0.53
CA LEU A 11 -7.51 2.64 -0.60
C LEU A 11 -8.88 2.33 -1.22
N SER A 12 -9.90 3.10 -0.86
CA SER A 12 -11.24 2.97 -1.44
C SER A 12 -11.24 3.19 -2.95
N LEU A 13 -10.49 4.19 -3.42
CA LEU A 13 -10.32 4.44 -4.85
C LEU A 13 -9.65 3.26 -5.54
N ALA A 14 -8.62 2.71 -4.93
CA ALA A 14 -7.93 1.53 -5.46
C ALA A 14 -8.88 0.34 -5.59
N ARG A 15 -9.68 0.07 -4.55
CA ARG A 15 -10.67 -1.01 -4.57
C ARG A 15 -11.76 -0.78 -5.65
N GLY A 16 -12.19 0.47 -5.82
CA GLY A 16 -13.19 0.82 -6.82
C GLY A 16 -12.72 0.51 -8.24
N MET A 17 -11.44 0.65 -8.51
CA MET A 17 -10.88 0.32 -9.82
C MET A 17 -10.96 -1.17 -10.14
N LEU A 18 -10.88 -2.03 -9.13
CA LEU A 18 -10.97 -3.48 -9.32
C LEU A 18 -12.40 -3.93 -9.63
N GLY A 19 -13.39 -3.17 -9.19
CA GLY A 19 -14.80 -3.49 -9.41
C GLY A 19 -15.36 -2.95 -10.73
N ARG A 20 -14.60 -2.13 -11.44
CA ARG A 20 -15.06 -1.52 -12.69
C ARG A 20 -14.44 -2.22 -13.90
N VAL A 21 -15.30 -2.74 -14.77
CA VAL A 21 -14.87 -3.22 -16.07
C VAL A 21 -15.18 -2.11 -17.07
N ASP A 22 -14.18 -1.26 -17.34
CA ASP A 22 -14.26 -0.21 -18.34
C ASP A 22 -13.34 -0.57 -19.49
N PRO A 23 -13.85 -0.81 -20.71
CA PRO A 23 -13.01 -1.17 -21.85
C PRO A 23 -11.94 -0.12 -22.17
N ASP A 24 -12.24 1.17 -21.90
CA ASP A 24 -11.31 2.25 -22.21
C ASP A 24 -10.12 2.30 -21.25
N THR A 25 -10.25 1.72 -20.04
CA THR A 25 -9.20 1.71 -19.02
C THR A 25 -8.69 0.31 -18.70
N ALA A 26 -9.13 -0.70 -19.42
CA ALA A 26 -8.85 -2.11 -19.10
C ALA A 26 -7.37 -2.45 -19.00
N GLY A 27 -6.50 -1.75 -19.76
CA GLY A 27 -5.06 -1.95 -19.71
C GLY A 27 -4.35 -1.13 -18.63
N LEU A 28 -5.03 -0.19 -17.99
CA LEU A 28 -4.45 0.76 -17.04
C LEU A 28 -4.77 0.47 -15.58
N TRP A 29 -5.90 -0.19 -15.31
CA TRP A 29 -6.38 -0.38 -13.95
C TRP A 29 -5.40 -1.12 -13.02
N PRO A 30 -4.63 -2.14 -13.47
CA PRO A 30 -3.75 -2.82 -12.52
C PRO A 30 -2.68 -1.90 -11.95
N ARG A 31 -2.07 -1.08 -12.79
CA ARG A 31 -1.05 -0.14 -12.35
C ARG A 31 -1.61 0.98 -11.52
N ALA A 32 -2.74 1.55 -11.95
CA ALA A 32 -3.37 2.64 -11.23
C ALA A 32 -3.81 2.18 -9.83
N SER A 33 -4.43 1.02 -9.74
CA SER A 33 -4.81 0.44 -8.45
C SER A 33 -3.60 0.17 -7.56
N ALA A 34 -2.53 -0.42 -8.13
CA ALA A 34 -1.30 -0.68 -7.40
C ALA A 34 -0.64 0.60 -6.90
N LEU A 35 -0.61 1.65 -7.72
CA LEU A 35 -0.06 2.95 -7.33
C LEU A 35 -0.82 3.55 -6.16
N LEU A 36 -2.14 3.56 -6.23
CA LEU A 36 -2.98 4.10 -5.16
C LEU A 36 -2.80 3.30 -3.86
N ALA A 37 -2.76 1.99 -3.95
CA ALA A 37 -2.55 1.12 -2.79
C ALA A 37 -1.16 1.35 -2.17
N CYS A 38 -0.14 1.49 -3.00
CA CYS A 38 1.22 1.77 -2.57
C CYS A 38 1.30 3.11 -1.83
N ARG A 39 0.63 4.14 -2.34
CA ARG A 39 0.56 5.46 -1.71
C ARG A 39 -0.17 5.42 -0.37
N ALA A 40 -1.26 4.67 -0.29
CA ALA A 40 -2.00 4.49 0.95
C ALA A 40 -1.14 3.80 2.02
N LEU A 41 -0.39 2.78 1.63
CA LEU A 41 0.54 2.07 2.52
C LEU A 41 1.62 3.01 3.04
N GLU A 42 2.30 3.72 2.14
CA GLU A 42 3.38 4.65 2.52
C GLU A 42 2.87 5.76 3.44
N ALA A 43 1.70 6.33 3.14
CA ALA A 43 1.10 7.36 3.99
C ALA A 43 0.77 6.83 5.39
N THR A 44 0.31 5.59 5.50
CA THR A 44 0.01 4.95 6.78
C THR A 44 1.27 4.75 7.61
N VAL A 45 2.34 4.28 6.98
CA VAL A 45 3.65 4.11 7.65
C VAL A 45 4.18 5.45 8.15
N GLN A 46 4.09 6.50 7.33
CA GLN A 46 4.54 7.84 7.73
C GLN A 46 3.78 8.37 8.95
N ARG A 47 2.48 8.13 9.01
CA ARG A 47 1.67 8.54 10.16
C ARG A 47 2.05 7.81 11.43
N LEU A 48 2.40 6.54 11.30
CA LEU A 48 2.89 5.79 12.46
C LEU A 48 4.13 6.46 13.05
N TRP A 49 5.07 6.89 12.19
CA TRP A 49 6.26 7.59 12.65
C TRP A 49 5.92 8.93 13.29
N GLU A 50 5.01 9.68 12.72
CA GLU A 50 4.56 10.95 13.31
C GLU A 50 3.98 10.75 14.70
N ARG A 51 3.16 9.74 14.90
CA ARG A 51 2.57 9.43 16.20
C ARG A 51 3.58 8.97 17.23
N ARG A 52 4.62 8.30 16.77
CA ARG A 52 5.71 7.83 17.64
C ARG A 52 6.79 8.88 17.84
N ALA A 53 6.65 10.06 17.24
CA ALA A 53 7.63 11.14 17.25
C ALA A 53 9.01 10.67 16.77
N LEU A 54 9.03 9.78 15.78
CA LEU A 54 10.25 9.27 15.17
C LEU A 54 10.48 9.95 13.82
N ASP A 55 11.66 10.53 13.65
CA ASP A 55 12.02 11.19 12.41
C ASP A 55 12.88 10.25 11.55
N ILE A 56 12.21 9.30 10.90
CA ILE A 56 12.86 8.38 9.96
C ILE A 56 12.29 8.51 8.55
N ARG A 57 11.52 9.57 8.30
CA ARG A 57 10.90 9.80 6.98
C ARG A 57 11.94 10.07 5.88
N GLY A 58 13.13 10.53 6.24
CA GLY A 58 14.22 10.68 5.29
C GLY A 58 14.90 9.38 4.90
N CYS A 59 14.61 8.29 5.60
CA CYS A 59 15.12 6.97 5.25
C CYS A 59 14.33 6.35 4.10
N SER A 60 14.95 5.41 3.37
CA SER A 60 14.25 4.68 2.33
C SER A 60 13.08 3.89 2.92
N MET A 61 12.07 3.61 2.10
CA MET A 61 10.94 2.78 2.54
C MET A 61 11.41 1.40 3.02
N ARG A 62 12.44 0.86 2.41
CA ARG A 62 12.99 -0.44 2.83
C ARG A 62 13.47 -0.41 4.27
N VAL A 63 14.17 0.65 4.66
CA VAL A 63 14.62 0.85 6.05
C VAL A 63 13.42 1.08 6.96
N GLN A 64 12.47 1.90 6.55
CA GLN A 64 11.26 2.16 7.34
C GLN A 64 10.46 0.88 7.62
N LEU A 65 10.37 -0.02 6.63
CA LEU A 65 9.67 -1.28 6.79
C LEU A 65 10.40 -2.24 7.74
N ILE A 66 11.73 -2.19 7.78
CA ILE A 66 12.50 -2.95 8.77
C ILE A 66 12.17 -2.45 10.18
N CYS A 67 12.12 -1.14 10.37
CA CYS A 67 11.78 -0.52 11.66
C CYS A 67 10.33 -0.82 12.07
N LEU A 68 9.46 -1.03 11.11
CA LEU A 68 8.05 -1.31 11.36
C LEU A 68 7.85 -2.54 12.27
N ARG A 69 8.71 -3.53 12.16
CA ARG A 69 8.63 -4.75 13.00
C ARG A 69 8.70 -4.42 14.48
N THR A 70 9.49 -3.43 14.84
CA THR A 70 9.66 -3.03 16.25
C THR A 70 8.48 -2.21 16.77
N TYR A 71 7.96 -1.31 15.93
CA TYR A 71 7.02 -0.28 16.39
C TYR A 71 5.55 -0.61 16.14
N LEU A 72 5.25 -1.55 15.24
CA LEU A 72 3.86 -1.90 14.94
C LEU A 72 3.24 -2.81 16.00
N GLY A 73 4.04 -3.60 16.70
CA GLY A 73 3.55 -4.54 17.69
C GLY A 73 2.93 -5.80 17.10
N ASP A 74 3.16 -6.06 15.82
CA ASP A 74 2.66 -7.23 15.10
C ASP A 74 3.69 -7.60 14.02
N ALA A 75 4.54 -8.57 14.34
CA ALA A 75 5.62 -8.97 13.46
C ALA A 75 5.12 -9.62 12.16
N ASP A 76 4.02 -10.37 12.23
CA ASP A 76 3.43 -11.00 11.05
C ASP A 76 2.88 -9.95 10.09
N LEU A 77 2.12 -8.99 10.60
CA LEU A 77 1.59 -7.90 9.78
C LEU A 77 2.72 -7.05 9.20
N ALA A 78 3.78 -6.78 9.98
CA ALA A 78 4.94 -6.04 9.48
C ALA A 78 5.60 -6.76 8.31
N ALA A 79 5.75 -8.08 8.39
CA ALA A 79 6.32 -8.88 7.30
C ALA A 79 5.42 -8.87 6.07
N ARG A 80 4.11 -9.02 6.24
CA ARG A 80 3.15 -8.97 5.13
C ARG A 80 3.09 -7.58 4.50
N THR A 81 3.22 -6.53 5.30
CA THR A 81 3.29 -5.15 4.81
C THR A 81 4.52 -4.95 3.91
N GLY A 82 5.68 -5.43 4.34
CA GLY A 82 6.90 -5.35 3.53
C GLY A 82 6.76 -6.09 2.21
N HIS A 83 6.17 -7.28 2.24
CA HIS A 83 5.91 -8.06 1.03
C HIS A 83 4.93 -7.34 0.10
N ALA A 84 3.83 -6.82 0.65
CA ALA A 84 2.83 -6.08 -0.13
C ALA A 84 3.43 -4.84 -0.77
N TRP A 85 4.24 -4.08 -0.03
CA TRP A 85 4.90 -2.90 -0.57
C TRP A 85 5.81 -3.25 -1.74
N SER A 86 6.62 -4.30 -1.62
CA SER A 86 7.49 -4.75 -2.70
C SER A 86 6.70 -5.14 -3.95
N ALA A 87 5.62 -5.89 -3.77
CA ALA A 87 4.77 -6.32 -4.87
C ALA A 87 4.05 -5.14 -5.54
N LEU A 88 3.47 -4.24 -4.74
CA LEU A 88 2.78 -3.05 -5.24
C LEU A 88 3.74 -2.10 -5.95
N SER A 89 4.91 -1.89 -5.38
CA SER A 89 5.94 -1.04 -5.97
C SER A 89 6.38 -1.57 -7.34
N ARG A 90 6.58 -2.89 -7.43
CA ARG A 90 6.92 -3.53 -8.70
C ARG A 90 5.79 -3.41 -9.72
N ALA A 91 4.55 -3.56 -9.28
CA ALA A 91 3.38 -3.47 -10.16
C ALA A 91 3.15 -2.05 -10.71
N CYS A 92 3.64 -1.01 -10.01
CA CYS A 92 3.56 0.37 -10.48
C CYS A 92 4.53 0.67 -11.62
N HIS A 93 5.64 -0.06 -11.69
CA HIS A 93 6.67 0.16 -12.69
C HIS A 93 6.43 -0.71 -13.92
N HIS A 94 6.67 -0.12 -15.09
CA HIS A 94 6.49 -0.85 -16.34
C HIS A 94 7.72 -1.71 -16.64
N HIS A 95 7.53 -3.02 -16.58
CA HIS A 95 8.52 -3.99 -17.02
C HIS A 95 7.95 -4.73 -18.23
N PRO A 96 8.55 -4.58 -19.43
CA PRO A 96 7.98 -5.14 -20.66
C PRO A 96 7.78 -6.67 -20.62
N TYR A 97 8.54 -7.35 -19.79
CA TYR A 97 8.53 -8.81 -19.70
C TYR A 97 7.77 -9.35 -18.49
N GLU A 98 7.22 -8.49 -17.66
CA GLU A 98 6.45 -8.92 -16.49
C GLU A 98 4.96 -8.83 -16.76
N LEU A 99 4.26 -9.85 -16.31
CA LEU A 99 2.80 -9.86 -16.38
C LEU A 99 2.23 -8.88 -15.37
N ALA A 100 1.15 -8.22 -15.74
CA ALA A 100 0.40 -7.38 -14.81
C ALA A 100 -0.18 -8.25 -13.69
N PRO A 101 -0.30 -7.71 -12.46
CA PRO A 101 -0.90 -8.47 -11.38
C PRO A 101 -2.37 -8.76 -11.68
N THR A 102 -2.85 -9.89 -11.15
CA THR A 102 -4.26 -10.26 -11.25
C THR A 102 -5.08 -9.44 -10.24
N ALA A 103 -6.38 -9.37 -10.46
CA ALA A 103 -7.29 -8.73 -9.52
C ALA A 103 -7.24 -9.42 -8.15
N ALA A 104 -7.12 -10.75 -8.12
CA ALA A 104 -7.02 -11.51 -6.87
C ALA A 104 -5.76 -11.14 -6.09
N GLU A 105 -4.62 -11.03 -6.76
CA GLU A 105 -3.37 -10.60 -6.15
C GLU A 105 -3.49 -9.20 -5.57
N LEU A 106 -4.03 -8.26 -6.35
CA LEU A 106 -4.23 -6.89 -5.90
C LEU A 106 -5.16 -6.83 -4.68
N ARG A 107 -6.28 -7.58 -4.69
CA ARG A 107 -7.18 -7.63 -3.54
C ARG A 107 -6.48 -8.13 -2.27
N GLY A 108 -5.59 -9.11 -2.41
CA GLY A 108 -4.80 -9.60 -1.30
C GLY A 108 -3.90 -8.52 -0.70
N TRP A 109 -3.21 -7.77 -1.54
CA TRP A 109 -2.34 -6.68 -1.10
C TRP A 109 -3.15 -5.52 -0.51
N LEU A 110 -4.30 -5.18 -1.11
CA LEU A 110 -5.20 -4.16 -0.58
C LEU A 110 -5.70 -4.54 0.82
N SER A 111 -5.97 -5.81 1.06
CA SER A 111 -6.39 -6.29 2.37
C SER A 111 -5.30 -6.11 3.41
N VAL A 112 -4.04 -6.33 3.04
CA VAL A 112 -2.90 -6.07 3.93
C VAL A 112 -2.81 -4.58 4.28
N VAL A 113 -2.98 -3.70 3.29
CA VAL A 113 -2.97 -2.25 3.53
C VAL A 113 -4.10 -1.85 4.48
N GLU A 114 -5.28 -2.44 4.32
CA GLU A 114 -6.41 -2.18 5.22
C GLU A 114 -6.11 -2.61 6.66
N GLU A 115 -5.54 -3.79 6.85
CA GLU A 115 -5.12 -4.26 8.16
C GLU A 115 -4.09 -3.30 8.79
N LEU A 116 -3.14 -2.83 7.98
CA LEU A 116 -2.13 -1.88 8.43
C LEU A 116 -2.77 -0.56 8.89
N ILE A 117 -3.71 -0.04 8.12
CA ILE A 117 -4.43 1.19 8.47
C ILE A 117 -5.14 1.02 9.81
N GLN A 118 -5.81 -0.10 10.02
CA GLN A 118 -6.51 -0.39 11.27
C GLN A 118 -5.56 -0.51 12.45
N LYS A 119 -4.45 -1.20 12.27
CA LYS A 119 -3.46 -1.43 13.33
C LYS A 119 -2.73 -0.14 13.73
N ALA A 120 -2.47 0.73 12.76
CA ALA A 120 -1.75 1.99 12.96
C ALA A 120 -2.64 3.12 13.45
N ALA A 121 -3.94 2.91 13.49
CA ALA A 121 -4.92 3.92 13.92
C ALA A 121 -4.82 4.22 15.42
#